data_69c49b6d64f0cdcd10ea51244aec0358
#
_entry.id   69c49b6d64f0cdcd10ea51244aec0358
#
_cell.length_a   1.000
_cell.length_b   1.000
_cell.length_c   1.000
_cell.angle_alpha   90.00
_cell.angle_beta   90.00
_cell.angle_gamma   90.00
#
_symmetry.space_group_name_H-M   'P 1'
#
loop_
_entity.id
_entity.type
_entity.pdbx_description
1 polymer ?
#
loop_
_entity_poly.entity_id
_entity_poly.type
_entity_poly.pdbx_seq_one_letter_code
_entity_poly.pdbx_strand_id
1 'polypeptide(L)'
;MADAGQVAEGFFDAWTGKDFQRARGLLHDDVSFEGPIDSFSDADSYLASLRQLSGIVTGAEKRKVFVDGANVCVIYDLKTAPVPSSRTCEWYQVRDGKIASVSVVFDARPFAPLFGAQPGG
;
A
#
# COMPACT_ATOMS: atom_id res chain seq x y z
N MET A 1 0.45 3.86 -23.51
CA MET A 1 0.77 4.34 -22.17
C MET A 1 -0.27 3.81 -21.18
N ALA A 2 0.15 3.34 -20.05
CA ALA A 2 -0.77 2.81 -19.05
C ALA A 2 -1.57 3.94 -18.43
N ASP A 3 -2.88 3.73 -18.23
CA ASP A 3 -3.71 4.69 -17.53
C ASP A 3 -3.51 4.57 -16.01
N ALA A 4 -4.10 5.50 -15.26
CA ALA A 4 -3.92 5.55 -13.81
C ALA A 4 -4.36 4.26 -13.13
N GLY A 5 -5.48 3.67 -13.57
CA GLY A 5 -5.96 2.42 -13.00
C GLY A 5 -4.98 1.29 -13.20
N GLN A 6 -4.41 1.18 -14.41
CA GLN A 6 -3.44 0.14 -14.70
C GLN A 6 -2.17 0.30 -13.87
N VAL A 7 -1.70 1.53 -13.69
CA VAL A 7 -0.51 1.80 -12.88
C VAL A 7 -0.76 1.43 -11.41
N ALA A 8 -1.86 1.89 -10.85
CA ALA A 8 -2.18 1.64 -9.44
C ALA A 8 -2.41 0.15 -9.17
N GLU A 9 -3.21 -0.52 -10.02
CA GLU A 9 -3.46 -1.94 -9.83
C GLU A 9 -2.19 -2.75 -10.08
N GLY A 10 -1.36 -2.34 -11.04
CA GLY A 10 -0.08 -2.99 -11.27
C GLY A 10 0.83 -2.94 -10.05
N PHE A 11 0.88 -1.79 -9.41
CA PHE A 11 1.65 -1.64 -8.16
C PHE A 11 1.08 -2.51 -7.05
N PHE A 12 -0.25 -2.46 -6.87
CA PHE A 12 -0.91 -3.27 -5.85
C PHE A 12 -0.62 -4.76 -6.06
N ASP A 13 -0.77 -5.23 -7.29
CA ASP A 13 -0.53 -6.65 -7.61
C ASP A 13 0.94 -7.01 -7.40
N ALA A 14 1.84 -6.10 -7.73
CA ALA A 14 3.27 -6.35 -7.58
C ALA A 14 3.66 -6.50 -6.10
N TRP A 15 3.27 -5.54 -5.24
CA TRP A 15 3.70 -5.62 -3.85
C TRP A 15 2.99 -6.75 -3.09
N THR A 16 1.71 -6.99 -3.36
CA THR A 16 1.01 -8.10 -2.69
C THR A 16 1.50 -9.45 -3.18
N GLY A 17 1.99 -9.52 -4.42
CA GLY A 17 2.65 -10.70 -4.97
C GLY A 17 4.12 -10.80 -4.64
N LYS A 18 4.64 -9.85 -3.88
CA LYS A 18 6.03 -9.81 -3.41
C LYS A 18 7.05 -9.62 -4.54
N ASP A 19 6.62 -8.98 -5.63
CA ASP A 19 7.50 -8.58 -6.73
C ASP A 19 7.91 -7.12 -6.51
N PHE A 20 8.87 -6.91 -5.62
CA PHE A 20 9.24 -5.56 -5.20
C PHE A 20 10.06 -4.81 -6.26
N GLN A 21 10.71 -5.52 -7.16
CA GLN A 21 11.41 -4.87 -8.26
C GLN A 21 10.42 -4.19 -9.19
N ARG A 22 9.34 -4.90 -9.53
CA ARG A 22 8.29 -4.33 -10.36
C ARG A 22 7.57 -3.19 -9.63
N ALA A 23 7.28 -3.39 -8.35
CA ALA A 23 6.63 -2.36 -7.54
C ALA A 23 7.47 -1.08 -7.53
N ARG A 24 8.78 -1.20 -7.35
CA ARG A 24 9.66 -0.03 -7.32
C ARG A 24 9.60 0.77 -8.60
N GLY A 25 9.53 0.09 -9.74
CA GLY A 25 9.47 0.74 -11.05
C GLY A 25 8.21 1.55 -11.29
N LEU A 26 7.16 1.32 -10.50
CA LEU A 26 5.88 2.02 -10.63
C LEU A 26 5.75 3.21 -9.69
N LEU A 27 6.78 3.50 -8.89
CA LEU A 27 6.78 4.62 -7.94
C LEU A 27 7.69 5.73 -8.43
N HIS A 28 7.26 6.98 -8.24
CA HIS A 28 8.19 8.10 -8.32
C HIS A 28 9.18 8.00 -7.18
N ASP A 29 10.42 8.47 -7.42
CA ASP A 29 11.45 8.41 -6.39
C ASP A 29 11.06 9.18 -5.13
N ASP A 30 10.31 10.27 -5.29
CA ASP A 30 9.87 11.13 -4.21
C ASP A 30 8.41 10.87 -3.80
N VAL A 31 7.93 9.65 -4.04
CA VAL A 31 6.56 9.29 -3.67
C VAL A 31 6.31 9.59 -2.19
N SER A 32 5.13 10.13 -1.89
CA SER A 32 4.72 10.31 -0.50
C SER A 32 3.75 9.21 -0.11
N PHE A 33 3.91 8.72 1.11
CA PHE A 33 3.01 7.70 1.66
C PHE A 33 2.54 8.17 3.03
N GLU A 34 1.25 8.04 3.27
CA GLU A 34 0.66 8.36 4.56
C GLU A 34 -0.33 7.27 4.94
N GLY A 35 -0.18 6.73 6.14
CA GLY A 35 -1.08 5.73 6.68
C GLY A 35 -1.30 5.95 8.16
N PRO A 36 -2.11 5.11 8.81
CA PRO A 36 -2.42 5.27 10.24
C PRO A 36 -1.22 5.04 11.16
N ILE A 37 -0.21 4.32 10.70
CA ILE A 37 0.94 3.95 11.53
C ILE A 37 2.20 4.70 11.11
N ASP A 38 2.42 4.83 9.80
CA ASP A 38 3.67 5.33 9.24
C ASP A 38 3.44 6.39 8.18
N SER A 39 4.48 7.15 7.89
CA SER A 39 4.53 7.99 6.69
C SER A 39 5.94 7.97 6.13
N PHE A 40 6.05 8.13 4.80
CA PHE A 40 7.33 8.12 4.10
C PHE A 40 7.31 9.17 3.00
N SER A 41 8.47 9.69 2.65
CA SER A 41 8.60 10.72 1.61
C SER A 41 9.56 10.31 0.50
N ASP A 42 9.90 9.03 0.40
CA ASP A 42 10.70 8.51 -0.69
C ASP A 42 10.33 7.05 -0.97
N ALA A 43 10.59 6.62 -2.20
CA ALA A 43 10.16 5.30 -2.65
C ALA A 43 10.88 4.17 -1.91
N ASP A 44 12.16 4.33 -1.65
CA ASP A 44 12.94 3.24 -1.06
C ASP A 44 12.51 2.97 0.38
N SER A 45 12.26 4.01 1.17
CA SER A 45 11.78 3.86 2.54
C SER A 45 10.38 3.23 2.57
N TYR A 46 9.49 3.70 1.69
CA TYR A 46 8.16 3.13 1.59
C TYR A 46 8.22 1.65 1.23
N LEU A 47 9.03 1.32 0.21
CA LEU A 47 9.13 -0.05 -0.26
C LEU A 47 9.76 -0.97 0.78
N ALA A 48 10.74 -0.46 1.55
CA ALA A 48 11.32 -1.23 2.65
C ALA A 48 10.25 -1.61 3.68
N SER A 49 9.34 -0.69 3.99
CA SER A 49 8.22 -0.95 4.88
C SER A 49 7.31 -2.04 4.31
N LEU A 50 7.01 -1.99 3.02
CA LEU A 50 6.18 -3.02 2.38
C LEU A 50 6.86 -4.39 2.39
N ARG A 51 8.18 -4.43 2.19
CA ARG A 51 8.92 -5.69 2.27
C ARG A 51 8.82 -6.30 3.66
N GLN A 52 8.94 -5.46 4.68
CA GLN A 52 8.83 -5.92 6.07
C GLN A 52 7.43 -6.45 6.34
N LEU A 53 6.41 -5.72 5.92
CA LEU A 53 5.02 -6.14 6.06
C LEU A 53 4.78 -7.47 5.35
N SER A 54 5.37 -7.65 4.17
CA SER A 54 5.14 -8.85 3.37
C SER A 54 5.54 -10.13 4.09
N GLY A 55 6.39 -10.01 5.10
CA GLY A 55 6.79 -11.18 5.90
C GLY A 55 5.65 -11.81 6.68
N ILE A 56 4.60 -11.05 6.96
CA ILE A 56 3.43 -11.57 7.67
C ILE A 56 2.17 -11.64 6.80
N VAL A 57 2.24 -11.16 5.56
CA VAL A 57 1.09 -11.17 4.66
C VAL A 57 0.87 -12.58 4.13
N THR A 58 -0.34 -13.09 4.31
CA THR A 58 -0.75 -14.40 3.79
C THR A 58 -1.63 -14.28 2.55
N GLY A 59 -2.12 -13.07 2.25
CA GLY A 59 -2.93 -12.85 1.06
C GLY A 59 -3.53 -11.46 1.06
N ALA A 60 -4.10 -11.11 -0.08
CA ALA A 60 -4.84 -9.86 -0.23
C ALA A 60 -5.98 -10.13 -1.21
N GLU A 61 -7.18 -9.72 -0.84
CA GLU A 61 -8.35 -9.91 -1.68
C GLU A 61 -8.88 -8.56 -2.12
N LYS A 62 -8.69 -8.25 -3.41
CA LYS A 62 -9.18 -7.00 -3.98
C LYS A 62 -10.70 -7.04 -4.06
N ARG A 63 -11.36 -6.02 -3.51
CA ARG A 63 -12.81 -5.95 -3.47
C ARG A 63 -13.37 -5.02 -4.53
N LYS A 64 -12.79 -3.83 -4.66
CA LYS A 64 -13.33 -2.81 -5.55
C LYS A 64 -12.24 -1.82 -5.91
N VAL A 65 -12.29 -1.35 -7.15
CA VAL A 65 -11.38 -0.31 -7.64
C VAL A 65 -12.23 0.82 -8.19
N PHE A 66 -11.93 2.03 -7.75
CA PHE A 66 -12.56 3.24 -8.25
C PHE A 66 -11.50 4.09 -8.94
N VAL A 67 -11.78 4.56 -10.13
CA VAL A 67 -10.86 5.40 -10.88
C VAL A 67 -11.54 6.72 -11.18
N ASP A 68 -10.86 7.82 -10.84
CA ASP A 68 -11.32 9.17 -11.13
C ASP A 68 -10.12 9.96 -11.64
N GLY A 69 -9.95 9.99 -12.96
CA GLY A 69 -8.80 10.64 -13.58
C GLY A 69 -7.49 10.04 -13.09
N ALA A 70 -6.67 10.86 -12.47
CA ALA A 70 -5.38 10.43 -11.93
C ALA A 70 -5.48 9.79 -10.56
N ASN A 71 -6.68 9.73 -9.98
CA ASN A 71 -6.93 9.18 -8.64
C ASN A 71 -7.48 7.77 -8.75
N VAL A 72 -6.90 6.85 -8.00
CA VAL A 72 -7.35 5.46 -7.99
C VAL A 72 -7.47 5.01 -6.54
N CYS A 73 -8.61 4.44 -6.20
CA CYS A 73 -8.82 3.91 -4.86
C CYS A 73 -9.05 2.41 -4.97
N VAL A 74 -8.25 1.63 -4.25
CA VAL A 74 -8.38 0.18 -4.19
C VAL A 74 -8.86 -0.20 -2.81
N ILE A 75 -9.98 -0.90 -2.73
CA ILE A 75 -10.50 -1.44 -1.48
C ILE A 75 -10.22 -2.93 -1.48
N TYR A 76 -9.55 -3.39 -0.44
CA TYR A 76 -9.17 -4.80 -0.36
C TYR A 76 -9.13 -5.27 1.08
N ASP A 77 -9.14 -6.58 1.24
CA ASP A 77 -8.95 -7.22 2.54
C ASP A 77 -7.53 -7.75 2.59
N LEU A 78 -6.73 -7.20 3.49
CA LEU A 78 -5.37 -7.69 3.71
C LEU A 78 -5.42 -8.81 4.74
N LYS A 79 -4.76 -9.91 4.43
CA LYS A 79 -4.70 -11.08 5.29
C LYS A 79 -3.28 -11.24 5.80
N THR A 80 -3.14 -11.30 7.11
CA THR A 80 -1.83 -11.49 7.74
C THR A 80 -1.94 -12.61 8.77
N ALA A 81 -0.79 -13.14 9.17
CA ALA A 81 -0.78 -14.19 10.17
C ALA A 81 -1.46 -13.77 11.48
N PRO A 82 -1.12 -12.57 12.04
CA PRO A 82 -1.75 -12.14 13.30
C PRO A 82 -3.15 -11.56 13.13
N VAL A 83 -3.47 -11.01 11.95
CA VAL A 83 -4.77 -10.38 11.73
C VAL A 83 -5.39 -11.01 10.47
N PRO A 84 -6.35 -11.92 10.64
CA PRO A 84 -6.86 -12.73 9.51
C PRO A 84 -7.47 -11.93 8.37
N SER A 85 -8.05 -10.78 8.67
CA SER A 85 -8.62 -9.93 7.62
C SER A 85 -8.70 -8.49 8.11
N SER A 86 -8.20 -7.56 7.30
CA SER A 86 -8.25 -6.14 7.59
C SER A 86 -8.72 -5.39 6.35
N ARG A 87 -9.91 -4.78 6.44
CA ARG A 87 -10.44 -3.98 5.34
C ARG A 87 -9.61 -2.71 5.19
N THR A 88 -9.06 -2.52 4.01
CA THR A 88 -8.11 -1.45 3.74
C THR A 88 -8.53 -0.70 2.49
N CYS A 89 -8.31 0.61 2.50
CA CYS A 89 -8.54 1.46 1.35
C CYS A 89 -7.24 2.19 1.04
N GLU A 90 -6.74 2.04 -0.19
CA GLU A 90 -5.52 2.72 -0.66
C GLU A 90 -5.88 3.69 -1.75
N TRP A 91 -5.57 4.95 -1.53
CA TRP A 91 -5.80 6.00 -2.51
C TRP A 91 -4.47 6.37 -3.15
N TYR A 92 -4.37 6.09 -4.45
CA TYR A 92 -3.17 6.37 -5.25
C TYR A 92 -3.42 7.60 -6.11
N GLN A 93 -2.42 8.48 -6.18
CA GLN A 93 -2.41 9.55 -7.16
C GLN A 93 -1.29 9.27 -8.14
N VAL A 94 -1.63 9.21 -9.43
CA VAL A 94 -0.71 8.83 -10.50
C VAL A 94 -0.33 10.08 -11.29
N ARG A 95 0.97 10.22 -11.57
CA ARG A 95 1.50 11.32 -12.37
C ARG A 95 2.59 10.78 -13.28
N ASP A 96 2.48 11.08 -14.57
CA ASP A 96 3.48 10.67 -15.56
C ASP A 96 3.77 9.17 -15.53
N GLY A 97 2.71 8.38 -15.43
CA GLY A 97 2.82 6.92 -15.50
C GLY A 97 3.34 6.23 -14.26
N LYS A 98 3.51 6.96 -13.16
CA LYS A 98 3.98 6.40 -11.89
C LYS A 98 3.19 6.98 -10.74
N ILE A 99 3.23 6.29 -9.62
CA ILE A 99 2.52 6.71 -8.41
C ILE A 99 3.30 7.83 -7.73
N ALA A 100 2.63 8.97 -7.53
CA ALA A 100 3.19 10.14 -6.87
C ALA A 100 2.85 10.19 -5.39
N SER A 101 1.69 9.66 -5.00
CA SER A 101 1.32 9.64 -3.58
C SER A 101 0.39 8.47 -3.29
N VAL A 102 0.46 7.99 -2.06
CA VAL A 102 -0.39 6.91 -1.55
C VAL A 102 -0.90 7.32 -0.18
N SER A 103 -2.20 7.20 0.02
CA SER A 103 -2.83 7.42 1.32
C SER A 103 -3.62 6.18 1.67
N VAL A 104 -3.38 5.62 2.85
CA VAL A 104 -3.96 4.33 3.25
C VAL A 104 -4.79 4.53 4.51
N VAL A 105 -5.96 3.93 4.53
CA VAL A 105 -6.85 3.96 5.69
C VAL A 105 -7.20 2.52 6.07
N PHE A 106 -6.98 2.19 7.31
CA PHE A 106 -7.40 0.91 7.89
C PHE A 106 -7.46 1.05 9.40
N ASP A 107 -8.08 0.07 10.06
CA ASP A 107 -8.11 0.04 11.52
C ASP A 107 -6.78 -0.49 12.03
N ALA A 108 -5.99 0.37 12.66
CA ALA A 108 -4.66 0.00 13.13
C ALA A 108 -4.68 -0.75 14.47
N ARG A 109 -5.79 -0.74 15.18
CA ARG A 109 -5.86 -1.33 16.52
C ARG A 109 -5.47 -2.80 16.58
N PRO A 110 -5.92 -3.66 15.66
CA PRO A 110 -5.52 -5.08 15.69
C PRO A 110 -4.03 -5.30 15.48
N PHE A 111 -3.33 -4.30 14.92
CA PHE A 111 -1.90 -4.41 14.64
C PHE A 111 -1.03 -3.84 15.76
N ALA A 112 -1.63 -3.23 16.78
CA ALA A 112 -0.85 -2.57 17.84
C ALA A 112 0.22 -3.47 18.46
N PRO A 113 -0.03 -4.75 18.76
CA PRO A 113 1.00 -5.59 19.35
C PRO A 113 2.24 -5.77 18.46
N LEU A 114 2.09 -5.61 17.15
CA LEU A 114 3.21 -5.77 16.23
C LEU A 114 4.15 -4.58 16.22
N PHE A 115 3.67 -3.43 16.66
CA PHE A 115 4.46 -2.20 16.65
C PHE A 115 4.90 -1.79 18.05
N GLY A 116 5.03 -2.81 18.90
CA GLY A 116 5.56 -2.57 20.20
C GLY A 116 4.73 -1.72 21.02
N ALA A 117 3.83 -1.73 20.73
CA ALA A 117 3.19 -1.10 21.40
C ALA A 117 3.46 0.04 21.96
N GLN A 118 3.56 0.57 21.86
CA GLN A 118 3.71 1.54 22.26
C GLN A 118 2.99 2.09 22.99
N PRO A 119 3.10 2.03 23.62
CA PRO A 119 2.64 2.42 24.49
C PRO A 119 2.29 3.59 24.54
N GLY A 120 2.00 3.79 24.38
CA GLY A 120 1.78 4.64 24.40
C GLY A 120 1.61 5.21 24.80
N GLY A 121 1.79 4.79 24.61
CA GLY A 121 1.83 5.22 24.93
C GLY A 121 1.34 4.97 25.36
#